data_7cd3456e773dff7ac30dd9a44d675fa6
#
_entry.id   7cd3456e773dff7ac30dd9a44d675fa6
#
_cell.length_a   1.000
_cell.length_b   1.000
_cell.length_c   1.000
_cell.angle_alpha   90.00
_cell.angle_beta   90.00
_cell.angle_gamma   90.00
#
_symmetry.space_group_name_H-M   'P 1'
#
loop_
_entity.id
_entity.type
_entity.pdbx_description
1 polymer ?
#
loop_
_entity_poly.entity_id
_entity_poly.type
_entity_poly.pdbx_seq_one_letter_code
_entity_poly.pdbx_strand_id
1 'polypeptide(L)'
;VLYAPSFYPSSIEKISSQLPLLIQYYNIIIKLHGFSWEQKRYEYQSMLFIKMAKENQNIYLVPNEQFDIIPLYRIADLLVSDISSTMFEYLPLDRPIIQAECYTLRLKHRIFPYRFWKRLDVKRWEDVDFVYKISNPEDLFSRIYYALDNVEEMHTFRENASQYYLYKNDGGASRRLITALKDHK
;
A
#
# COMPACT_ATOMS: atom_id res chain seq x y z
N VAL A 1 -6.11 -0.93 -10.48
CA VAL A 1 -5.87 -0.89 -9.01
C VAL A 1 -4.48 -1.45 -8.73
N LEU A 2 -3.71 -0.77 -7.90
CA LEU A 2 -2.43 -1.28 -7.38
C LEU A 2 -2.63 -1.80 -5.94
N TYR A 3 -2.30 -3.07 -5.71
CA TYR A 3 -2.24 -3.66 -4.38
C TYR A 3 -0.78 -3.82 -3.94
N ALA A 4 -0.35 -3.03 -2.95
CA ALA A 4 1.03 -2.98 -2.46
C ALA A 4 1.09 -3.16 -0.94
N PRO A 5 0.88 -4.38 -0.43
CA PRO A 5 0.85 -4.66 1.00
C PRO A 5 2.26 -4.76 1.59
N SER A 6 2.35 -4.60 2.93
CA SER A 6 3.52 -5.00 3.69
C SER A 6 3.62 -6.53 3.79
N PHE A 7 4.80 -7.02 4.20
CA PHE A 7 5.00 -8.46 4.42
C PHE A 7 4.50 -8.92 5.79
N TYR A 8 4.56 -8.03 6.82
CA TYR A 8 4.08 -8.31 8.18
C TYR A 8 4.05 -7.05 9.08
N PRO A 9 2.94 -6.75 9.79
CA PRO A 9 1.64 -7.40 9.63
C PRO A 9 1.13 -7.24 8.22
N SER A 10 0.27 -8.13 7.76
CA SER A 10 -0.17 -8.07 6.37
C SER A 10 -1.66 -8.32 6.24
N SER A 11 -2.26 -7.66 5.27
CA SER A 11 -3.63 -7.89 4.83
C SER A 11 -3.74 -9.00 3.79
N ILE A 12 -2.62 -9.54 3.31
CA ILE A 12 -2.54 -10.44 2.15
C ILE A 12 -3.53 -11.60 2.25
N GLU A 13 -3.55 -12.34 3.36
CA GLU A 13 -4.35 -13.55 3.51
C GLU A 13 -5.86 -13.26 3.44
N LYS A 14 -6.26 -12.06 3.84
CA LYS A 14 -7.67 -11.65 3.84
C LYS A 14 -8.06 -10.96 2.54
N ILE A 15 -7.25 -10.03 2.06
CA ILE A 15 -7.51 -9.30 0.81
C ILE A 15 -7.45 -10.21 -0.41
N SER A 16 -6.55 -11.21 -0.44
CA SER A 16 -6.44 -12.13 -1.57
C SER A 16 -7.74 -12.86 -1.87
N SER A 17 -8.56 -13.15 -0.87
CA SER A 17 -9.86 -13.80 -1.07
C SER A 17 -10.90 -12.92 -1.79
N GLN A 18 -10.68 -11.60 -1.81
CA GLN A 18 -11.58 -10.62 -2.46
C GLN A 18 -11.18 -10.30 -3.89
N LEU A 19 -9.92 -10.58 -4.29
CA LEU A 19 -9.43 -10.26 -5.63
C LEU A 19 -10.23 -10.93 -6.77
N PRO A 20 -10.72 -12.19 -6.65
CA PRO A 20 -11.55 -12.80 -7.68
C PRO A 20 -12.84 -12.04 -8.02
N LEU A 21 -13.37 -11.25 -7.09
CA LEU A 21 -14.51 -10.37 -7.36
C LEU A 21 -14.08 -9.11 -8.11
N LEU A 22 -12.90 -8.56 -7.78
CA LEU A 22 -12.39 -7.33 -8.35
C LEU A 22 -11.98 -7.48 -9.82
N ILE A 23 -11.41 -8.59 -10.22
CA ILE A 23 -10.89 -8.83 -11.58
C ILE A 23 -11.97 -8.81 -12.66
N GLN A 24 -13.24 -8.90 -12.29
CA GLN A 24 -14.36 -8.77 -13.21
C GLN A 24 -14.55 -7.32 -13.68
N TYR A 25 -14.04 -6.35 -12.91
CA TYR A 25 -14.26 -4.92 -13.13
C TYR A 25 -12.97 -4.12 -13.27
N TYR A 26 -11.85 -4.63 -12.73
CA TYR A 26 -10.59 -3.91 -12.64
C TYR A 26 -9.40 -4.77 -13.03
N ASN A 27 -8.39 -4.15 -13.63
CA ASN A 27 -7.06 -4.71 -13.73
C ASN A 27 -6.33 -4.53 -12.39
N ILE A 28 -5.73 -5.59 -11.86
CA ILE A 28 -5.06 -5.59 -10.58
C ILE A 28 -3.55 -5.77 -10.78
N ILE A 29 -2.78 -4.81 -10.31
CA ILE A 29 -1.33 -4.91 -10.24
C ILE A 29 -0.97 -5.24 -8.79
N ILE A 30 -0.21 -6.31 -8.57
CA ILE A 30 0.23 -6.74 -7.24
C ILE A 30 1.73 -6.54 -7.13
N LYS A 31 2.16 -5.67 -6.20
CA LYS A 31 3.56 -5.43 -5.89
C LYS A 31 3.85 -5.85 -4.46
N LEU A 32 4.45 -7.04 -4.32
CA LEU A 32 4.83 -7.56 -3.02
C LEU A 32 6.11 -6.90 -2.50
N HIS A 33 6.24 -6.86 -1.19
CA HIS A 33 7.50 -6.50 -0.53
C HIS A 33 8.56 -7.57 -0.81
N GLY A 34 9.85 -7.18 -0.96
CA GLY A 34 10.95 -8.11 -1.24
C GLY A 34 11.02 -9.30 -0.27
N PHE A 35 10.73 -9.09 1.01
CA PHE A 35 10.71 -10.18 1.98
C PHE A 35 9.65 -11.26 1.73
N SER A 36 8.60 -10.95 0.99
CA SER A 36 7.61 -11.97 0.56
C SER A 36 8.17 -12.94 -0.48
N TRP A 37 9.30 -12.59 -1.11
CA TRP A 37 10.01 -13.42 -2.05
C TRP A 37 11.23 -14.10 -1.44
N GLU A 38 11.99 -13.39 -0.62
CA GLU A 38 13.33 -13.78 -0.18
C GLU A 38 13.33 -14.53 1.16
N GLN A 39 12.35 -14.27 2.01
CA GLN A 39 12.29 -14.92 3.32
C GLN A 39 11.37 -16.13 3.29
N LYS A 40 11.93 -17.32 3.51
CA LYS A 40 11.20 -18.61 3.58
C LYS A 40 9.91 -18.54 4.41
N ARG A 41 9.89 -17.71 5.45
CA ARG A 41 8.74 -17.51 6.32
C ARG A 41 7.54 -16.87 5.61
N TYR A 42 7.78 -16.05 4.59
CA TYR A 42 6.77 -15.27 3.87
C TYR A 42 6.60 -15.71 2.41
N GLU A 43 7.38 -16.69 1.96
CA GLU A 43 7.34 -17.23 0.59
C GLU A 43 5.95 -17.69 0.15
N TYR A 44 5.12 -18.15 1.10
CA TYR A 44 3.73 -18.49 0.82
C TYR A 44 2.92 -17.32 0.23
N GLN A 45 3.31 -16.07 0.52
CA GLN A 45 2.65 -14.88 -0.01
C GLN A 45 2.89 -14.74 -1.52
N SER A 46 4.15 -14.88 -1.95
CA SER A 46 4.46 -14.86 -3.39
C SER A 46 3.87 -16.07 -4.12
N MET A 47 3.92 -17.27 -3.53
CA MET A 47 3.31 -18.47 -4.12
C MET A 47 1.80 -18.33 -4.33
N LEU A 48 1.10 -17.71 -3.38
CA LEU A 48 -0.33 -17.42 -3.49
C LEU A 48 -0.63 -16.60 -4.75
N PHE A 49 0.09 -15.47 -4.92
CA PHE A 49 -0.17 -14.56 -6.04
C PHE A 49 0.39 -15.06 -7.37
N ILE A 50 1.46 -15.87 -7.38
CA ILE A 50 1.92 -16.58 -8.58
C ILE A 50 0.81 -17.47 -9.13
N LYS A 51 0.14 -18.24 -8.24
CA LYS A 51 -0.99 -19.07 -8.63
C LYS A 51 -2.15 -18.23 -9.19
N MET A 52 -2.54 -17.17 -8.46
CA MET A 52 -3.66 -16.30 -8.87
C MET A 52 -3.41 -15.62 -10.22
N ALA A 53 -2.19 -15.10 -10.45
CA ALA A 53 -1.83 -14.46 -11.71
C ALA A 53 -1.78 -15.43 -12.90
N LYS A 54 -1.43 -16.69 -12.67
CA LYS A 54 -1.50 -17.74 -13.73
C LYS A 54 -2.94 -18.08 -14.13
N GLU A 55 -3.86 -17.98 -13.21
CA GLU A 55 -5.27 -18.33 -13.40
C GLU A 55 -6.12 -17.16 -13.91
N ASN A 56 -5.60 -15.90 -13.82
CA ASN A 56 -6.38 -14.71 -14.09
C ASN A 56 -5.57 -13.67 -14.89
N GLN A 57 -5.96 -13.40 -16.12
CA GLN A 57 -5.28 -12.46 -17.02
C GLN A 57 -5.35 -10.99 -16.55
N ASN A 58 -6.34 -10.65 -15.73
CA ASN A 58 -6.51 -9.31 -15.15
C ASN A 58 -5.68 -9.08 -13.88
N ILE A 59 -4.86 -10.06 -13.47
CA ILE A 59 -3.90 -9.94 -12.37
C ILE A 59 -2.49 -9.92 -12.94
N TYR A 60 -1.77 -8.82 -12.72
CA TYR A 60 -0.35 -8.71 -13.00
C TYR A 60 0.44 -8.72 -11.70
N LEU A 61 1.14 -9.82 -11.44
CA LEU A 61 2.10 -9.91 -10.32
C LEU A 61 3.45 -9.37 -10.78
N VAL A 62 3.90 -8.29 -10.15
CA VAL A 62 5.18 -7.65 -10.45
C VAL A 62 6.33 -8.58 -10.03
N PRO A 63 7.27 -8.89 -10.94
CA PRO A 63 8.43 -9.72 -10.61
C PRO A 63 9.28 -9.13 -9.50
N ASN A 64 9.98 -10.00 -8.72
CA ASN A 64 10.83 -9.55 -7.61
C ASN A 64 11.97 -8.63 -8.08
N GLU A 65 12.47 -8.84 -9.28
CA GLU A 65 13.57 -8.07 -9.88
C GLU A 65 13.19 -6.61 -10.17
N GLN A 66 11.91 -6.33 -10.31
CA GLN A 66 11.40 -4.96 -10.48
C GLN A 66 11.22 -4.30 -9.10
N PHE A 67 12.31 -3.73 -8.58
CA PHE A 67 12.30 -3.09 -7.26
C PHE A 67 11.55 -1.77 -7.23
N ASP A 68 11.65 -0.97 -8.29
CA ASP A 68 11.06 0.36 -8.36
C ASP A 68 9.53 0.28 -8.49
N ILE A 69 8.84 0.87 -7.53
CA ILE A 69 7.37 0.95 -7.49
C ILE A 69 6.84 2.22 -8.19
N ILE A 70 7.66 3.24 -8.38
CA ILE A 70 7.22 4.55 -8.90
C ILE A 70 6.53 4.45 -10.26
N PRO A 71 7.01 3.65 -11.24
CA PRO A 71 6.29 3.47 -12.50
C PRO A 71 4.87 2.90 -12.32
N LEU A 72 4.68 2.04 -11.31
CA LEU A 72 3.38 1.43 -11.02
C LEU A 72 2.41 2.46 -10.43
N TYR A 73 2.89 3.37 -9.58
CA TYR A 73 2.09 4.45 -9.05
C TYR A 73 1.48 5.31 -10.17
N ARG A 74 2.26 5.59 -11.21
CA ARG A 74 1.82 6.46 -12.32
C ARG A 74 0.67 5.87 -13.13
N ILE A 75 0.59 4.55 -13.25
CA ILE A 75 -0.43 3.84 -14.03
C ILE A 75 -1.62 3.36 -13.19
N ALA A 76 -1.52 3.42 -11.87
CA ALA A 76 -2.58 2.98 -10.98
C ALA A 76 -3.56 4.12 -10.68
N ASP A 77 -4.86 3.92 -10.85
CA ASP A 77 -5.90 4.89 -10.52
C ASP A 77 -6.20 4.92 -9.02
N LEU A 78 -5.91 3.82 -8.32
CA LEU A 78 -6.15 3.66 -6.88
C LEU A 78 -5.10 2.73 -6.29
N LEU A 79 -4.64 3.08 -5.07
CA LEU A 79 -3.76 2.23 -4.26
C LEU A 79 -4.55 1.55 -3.14
N VAL A 80 -4.39 0.23 -3.02
CA VAL A 80 -4.75 -0.54 -1.82
C VAL A 80 -3.46 -0.95 -1.12
N SER A 81 -3.34 -0.61 0.15
CA SER A 81 -2.17 -0.98 0.95
C SER A 81 -2.58 -1.29 2.40
N ASP A 82 -1.62 -1.57 3.24
CA ASP A 82 -1.85 -1.77 4.68
C ASP A 82 -0.89 -0.88 5.51
N ILE A 83 -0.16 -1.38 6.49
CA ILE A 83 0.84 -0.59 7.24
C ILE A 83 2.13 -0.48 6.40
N SER A 84 2.13 0.41 5.42
CA SER A 84 3.23 0.56 4.46
C SER A 84 3.50 2.03 4.12
N SER A 85 4.76 2.38 3.91
CA SER A 85 5.17 3.71 3.42
C SER A 85 4.61 4.06 2.04
N THR A 86 4.19 3.07 1.27
CA THR A 86 3.63 3.24 -0.08
C THR A 86 2.46 4.23 -0.12
N MET A 87 1.66 4.30 0.96
CA MET A 87 0.55 5.26 1.06
C MET A 87 1.03 6.71 1.04
N PHE A 88 2.15 7.00 1.74
CA PHE A 88 2.74 8.34 1.75
C PHE A 88 3.45 8.66 0.43
N GLU A 89 4.09 7.66 -0.17
CA GLU A 89 4.78 7.80 -1.46
C GLU A 89 3.80 8.03 -2.62
N TYR A 90 2.54 7.59 -2.47
CA TYR A 90 1.49 7.74 -3.48
C TYR A 90 0.79 9.12 -3.43
N LEU A 91 0.90 9.85 -2.31
CA LEU A 91 0.26 11.17 -2.10
C LEU A 91 0.48 12.20 -3.23
N PRO A 92 1.69 12.29 -3.87
CA PRO A 92 1.92 13.27 -4.94
C PRO A 92 1.00 13.13 -6.14
N LEU A 93 0.33 12.00 -6.30
CA LEU A 93 -0.55 11.72 -7.43
C LEU A 93 -1.99 12.16 -7.19
N ASP A 94 -2.31 12.52 -5.96
CA ASP A 94 -3.65 12.92 -5.53
C ASP A 94 -4.77 11.95 -5.98
N ARG A 95 -4.47 10.66 -5.90
CA ARG A 95 -5.38 9.56 -6.24
C ARG A 95 -5.87 8.84 -5.00
N PRO A 96 -7.03 8.17 -5.04
CA PRO A 96 -7.58 7.46 -3.89
C PRO A 96 -6.64 6.40 -3.33
N ILE A 97 -6.62 6.31 -1.99
CA ILE A 97 -5.86 5.32 -1.24
C ILE A 97 -6.81 4.59 -0.30
N ILE A 98 -6.74 3.25 -0.29
CA ILE A 98 -7.45 2.42 0.67
C ILE A 98 -6.45 1.73 1.58
N GLN A 99 -6.60 1.94 2.89
CA GLN A 99 -5.86 1.23 3.91
C GLN A 99 -6.66 0.02 4.39
N ALA A 100 -6.11 -1.18 4.16
CA ALA A 100 -6.69 -2.42 4.63
C ALA A 100 -6.20 -2.73 6.05
N GLU A 101 -7.01 -2.43 7.06
CA GLU A 101 -6.70 -2.67 8.48
C GLU A 101 -7.05 -4.11 8.93
N CYS A 102 -7.28 -5.01 7.99
CA CYS A 102 -7.65 -6.40 8.21
C CYS A 102 -6.40 -7.31 8.26
N TYR A 103 -5.52 -7.11 9.22
CA TYR A 103 -4.24 -7.82 9.31
C TYR A 103 -4.37 -9.27 9.78
N THR A 104 -3.47 -10.12 9.28
CA THR A 104 -3.20 -11.44 9.85
C THR A 104 -2.00 -11.36 10.77
N LEU A 105 -2.19 -11.71 12.04
CA LEU A 105 -1.16 -11.71 13.05
C LEU A 105 -0.69 -13.13 13.36
N ARG A 106 0.62 -13.30 13.57
CA ARG A 106 1.21 -14.55 14.05
C ARG A 106 0.65 -14.94 15.42
N LEU A 107 0.59 -16.23 15.72
CA LEU A 107 0.03 -16.76 16.97
C LEU A 107 0.59 -16.07 18.22
N LYS A 108 1.91 -15.87 18.30
CA LYS A 108 2.54 -15.16 19.43
C LYS A 108 2.06 -13.70 19.61
N HIS A 109 1.71 -13.01 18.51
CA HIS A 109 1.21 -11.64 18.54
C HIS A 109 -0.31 -11.59 18.72
N ARG A 110 -1.02 -12.69 18.44
CA ARG A 110 -2.42 -12.86 18.79
C ARG A 110 -2.60 -13.08 20.31
N ILE A 111 -1.68 -13.86 20.92
CA ILE A 111 -1.68 -14.14 22.37
C ILE A 111 -1.16 -12.94 23.17
N PHE A 112 -0.13 -12.26 22.65
CA PHE A 112 0.51 -11.11 23.31
C PHE A 112 0.48 -9.88 22.42
N PRO A 113 -0.69 -9.26 22.18
CA PRO A 113 -0.83 -8.14 21.23
C PRO A 113 0.03 -6.92 21.60
N TYR A 114 0.27 -6.66 22.87
CA TYR A 114 1.12 -5.57 23.34
C TYR A 114 2.56 -5.62 22.79
N ARG A 115 3.11 -6.84 22.57
CA ARG A 115 4.45 -7.03 21.99
C ARG A 115 4.50 -6.63 20.52
N PHE A 116 3.39 -6.74 19.84
CA PHE A 116 3.25 -6.33 18.47
C PHE A 116 3.12 -4.80 18.36
N TRP A 117 2.18 -4.22 19.09
CA TRP A 117 1.93 -2.79 19.07
C TRP A 117 3.12 -1.96 19.54
N LYS A 118 3.90 -2.44 20.51
CA LYS A 118 5.14 -1.78 20.96
C LYS A 118 6.21 -1.66 19.86
N ARG A 119 6.16 -2.49 18.83
CA ARG A 119 7.13 -2.49 17.71
C ARG A 119 6.70 -1.62 16.54
N LEU A 120 5.41 -1.37 16.42
CA LEU A 120 4.88 -0.45 15.42
C LEU A 120 4.94 0.96 15.99
N ASP A 121 5.30 1.90 15.15
CA ASP A 121 5.06 3.31 15.44
C ASP A 121 3.55 3.57 15.27
N VAL A 122 2.77 3.11 16.26
CA VAL A 122 1.30 3.16 16.22
C VAL A 122 0.83 4.58 16.01
N LYS A 123 1.49 5.54 16.67
CA LYS A 123 1.13 6.96 16.58
C LYS A 123 1.16 7.48 15.13
N ARG A 124 2.15 7.04 14.33
CA ARG A 124 2.25 7.43 12.92
C ARG A 124 1.05 6.97 12.08
N TRP A 125 0.40 5.88 12.48
CA TRP A 125 -0.71 5.28 11.74
C TRP A 125 -2.08 5.69 12.26
N GLU A 126 -2.17 6.13 13.52
CA GLU A 126 -3.39 6.66 14.13
C GLU A 126 -3.84 7.97 13.46
N ASP A 127 -2.87 8.81 13.08
CA ASP A 127 -3.11 10.13 12.50
C ASP A 127 -3.29 10.10 10.96
N VAL A 128 -3.40 8.91 10.34
CA VAL A 128 -3.64 8.79 8.90
C VAL A 128 -5.12 9.03 8.60
N ASP A 129 -5.43 10.21 8.07
CA ASP A 129 -6.79 10.69 7.75
C ASP A 129 -7.04 10.89 6.24
N PHE A 130 -6.01 10.72 5.41
CA PHE A 130 -6.04 10.92 3.97
C PHE A 130 -6.37 9.65 3.15
N VAL A 131 -6.82 8.59 3.82
CA VAL A 131 -7.12 7.30 3.21
C VAL A 131 -8.51 6.81 3.61
N TYR A 132 -9.13 6.02 2.74
CA TYR A 132 -10.28 5.23 3.13
C TYR A 132 -9.80 4.00 3.91
N LYS A 133 -10.40 3.71 5.07
CA LYS A 133 -10.04 2.54 5.89
C LYS A 133 -11.07 1.44 5.76
N ILE A 134 -10.62 0.19 5.65
CA ILE A 134 -11.46 -0.99 5.70
C ILE A 134 -10.93 -1.98 6.75
N SER A 135 -11.79 -2.38 7.67
CA SER A 135 -11.48 -3.40 8.69
C SER A 135 -12.02 -4.78 8.30
N ASN A 136 -13.07 -4.80 7.46
CA ASN A 136 -13.62 -6.02 6.88
C ASN A 136 -13.15 -6.16 5.43
N PRO A 137 -12.47 -7.26 5.05
CA PRO A 137 -12.02 -7.47 3.67
C PRO A 137 -13.17 -7.50 2.65
N GLU A 138 -14.38 -7.90 3.07
CA GLU A 138 -15.58 -7.93 2.20
C GLU A 138 -16.00 -6.54 1.73
N ASP A 139 -15.60 -5.48 2.42
CA ASP A 139 -15.88 -4.08 2.04
C ASP A 139 -14.97 -3.59 0.92
N LEU A 140 -13.95 -4.36 0.51
CA LEU A 140 -12.94 -3.90 -0.45
C LEU A 140 -13.56 -3.48 -1.79
N PHE A 141 -14.45 -4.31 -2.36
CA PHE A 141 -15.06 -4.02 -3.65
C PHE A 141 -15.88 -2.73 -3.61
N SER A 142 -16.79 -2.62 -2.65
CA SER A 142 -17.65 -1.43 -2.50
C SER A 142 -16.84 -0.17 -2.22
N ARG A 143 -15.75 -0.29 -1.45
CA ARG A 143 -14.87 0.84 -1.13
C ARG A 143 -14.05 1.29 -2.33
N ILE A 144 -13.54 0.37 -3.17
CA ILE A 144 -12.84 0.71 -4.41
C ILE A 144 -13.80 1.44 -5.35
N TYR A 145 -15.00 0.89 -5.56
CA TYR A 145 -16.02 1.50 -6.40
C TYR A 145 -16.34 2.93 -5.94
N TYR A 146 -16.64 3.09 -4.64
CA TYR A 146 -16.93 4.39 -4.06
C TYR A 146 -15.77 5.39 -4.21
N ALA A 147 -14.55 4.98 -3.90
CA ALA A 147 -13.39 5.85 -3.94
C ALA A 147 -13.05 6.32 -5.37
N LEU A 148 -13.27 5.48 -6.37
CA LEU A 148 -13.07 5.85 -7.78
C LEU A 148 -14.18 6.77 -8.31
N ASP A 149 -15.40 6.63 -7.80
CA ASP A 149 -16.53 7.49 -8.18
C ASP A 149 -16.49 8.86 -7.46
N ASN A 150 -15.79 8.93 -6.31
CA ASN A 150 -15.72 10.13 -5.45
C ASN A 150 -14.26 10.58 -5.19
N VAL A 151 -13.45 10.69 -6.25
CA VAL A 151 -12.00 10.99 -6.15
C VAL A 151 -11.72 12.28 -5.37
N GLU A 152 -12.55 13.29 -5.54
CA GLU A 152 -12.39 14.62 -4.94
C GLU A 152 -12.72 14.67 -3.44
N GLU A 153 -13.46 13.70 -2.90
CA GLU A 153 -13.91 13.71 -1.50
C GLU A 153 -12.73 13.83 -0.52
N MET A 154 -11.64 13.11 -0.78
CA MET A 154 -10.45 13.09 0.08
C MET A 154 -9.32 13.99 -0.43
N HIS A 155 -9.55 14.82 -1.45
CA HIS A 155 -8.54 15.69 -2.06
C HIS A 155 -7.84 16.57 -1.03
N THR A 156 -8.59 17.35 -0.24
CA THR A 156 -8.02 18.27 0.77
C THR A 156 -7.18 17.53 1.82
N PHE A 157 -7.62 16.34 2.24
CA PHE A 157 -6.85 15.52 3.19
C PHE A 157 -5.54 15.03 2.58
N ARG A 158 -5.58 14.55 1.34
CA ARG A 158 -4.37 14.10 0.61
C ARG A 158 -3.40 15.26 0.35
N GLU A 159 -3.90 16.44 -0.02
CA GLU A 159 -3.08 17.61 -0.23
C GLU A 159 -2.37 18.06 1.06
N ASN A 160 -3.10 18.18 2.17
CA ASN A 160 -2.54 18.51 3.47
C ASN A 160 -1.50 17.48 3.93
N ALA A 161 -1.80 16.18 3.79
CA ALA A 161 -0.87 15.11 4.11
C ALA A 161 0.39 15.17 3.23
N SER A 162 0.23 15.43 1.94
CA SER A 162 1.35 15.59 1.00
C SER A 162 2.28 16.74 1.40
N GLN A 163 1.73 17.90 1.78
CA GLN A 163 2.51 19.05 2.27
C GLN A 163 3.21 18.73 3.59
N TYR A 164 2.54 18.04 4.51
CA TYR A 164 3.09 17.71 5.82
C TYR A 164 4.20 16.66 5.75
N TYR A 165 3.96 15.54 5.05
CA TYR A 165 4.89 14.39 5.04
C TYR A 165 6.01 14.53 4.00
N LEU A 166 5.76 15.20 2.88
CA LEU A 166 6.70 15.23 1.76
C LEU A 166 7.35 16.61 1.55
N TYR A 167 6.95 17.61 2.33
CA TYR A 167 7.44 18.99 2.34
C TYR A 167 7.18 19.71 1.00
N LYS A 168 7.89 19.37 -0.09
CA LYS A 168 7.73 19.97 -1.43
C LYS A 168 7.77 18.88 -2.50
N ASN A 169 6.69 18.77 -3.27
CA ASN A 169 6.54 17.81 -4.38
C ASN A 169 6.93 18.41 -5.73
N ASP A 170 7.96 19.26 -5.78
CA ASP A 170 8.40 19.99 -6.96
C ASP A 170 9.54 19.31 -7.74
N GLY A 171 9.90 18.06 -7.39
CA GLY A 171 11.04 17.34 -7.97
C GLY A 171 12.41 17.93 -7.61
N GLY A 172 12.46 18.96 -6.78
CA GLY A 172 13.68 19.71 -6.44
C GLY A 172 14.46 19.19 -5.23
N ALA A 173 14.08 18.05 -4.61
CA ALA A 173 14.67 17.56 -3.37
C ALA A 173 16.19 17.34 -3.47
N SER A 174 16.67 16.67 -4.51
CA SER A 174 18.10 16.43 -4.72
C SER A 174 18.90 17.74 -4.88
N ARG A 175 18.32 18.72 -5.58
CA ARG A 175 18.96 20.04 -5.76
C ARG A 175 19.09 20.75 -4.41
N ARG A 176 18.03 20.76 -3.60
CA ARG A 176 18.06 21.36 -2.24
C ARG A 176 19.11 20.70 -1.36
N LEU A 177 19.20 19.36 -1.40
CA LEU A 177 20.21 18.62 -0.65
C LEU A 177 21.63 19.01 -1.06
N ILE A 178 21.91 19.07 -2.37
CA ILE A 178 23.24 19.48 -2.90
C ILE A 178 23.57 20.92 -2.46
N THR A 179 22.62 21.83 -2.52
CA THR A 179 22.81 23.22 -2.07
C THR A 179 23.15 23.26 -0.58
N ALA A 180 22.34 22.62 0.26
CA ALA A 180 22.60 22.58 1.71
C ALA A 180 23.98 21.99 2.07
N LEU A 181 24.43 20.95 1.36
CA LEU A 181 25.76 20.36 1.57
C LEU A 181 26.91 21.29 1.13
N LYS A 182 26.69 22.19 0.18
CA LYS A 182 27.69 23.17 -0.24
C LYS A 182 27.78 24.34 0.73
N ASP A 183 26.65 24.75 1.29
CA ASP A 183 26.56 25.90 2.23
C ASP A 183 27.11 25.55 3.63
N HIS A 184 27.33 24.28 3.92
CA HIS A 184 27.92 23.78 5.18
C HIS A 184 29.42 23.41 5.06
N LYS A 185 30.08 23.78 3.96
CA LYS A 185 31.53 23.71 3.80
C LYS A 185 32.17 25.06 4.00
#